data_c052bea84669083307fd22cc6e06bef3
#
_entry.id   c052bea84669083307fd22cc6e06bef3
#
_cell.length_a   1.000
_cell.length_b   1.000
_cell.length_c   1.000
_cell.angle_alpha   90.00
_cell.angle_beta   90.00
_cell.angle_gamma   90.00
#
_symmetry.space_group_name_H-M   'P 1'
#
loop_
_entity.id
_entity.type
_entity.pdbx_description
1 polymer ?
#
loop_
_entity_poly.entity_id
_entity_poly.type
_entity_poly.pdbx_seq_one_letter_code
_entity_poly.pdbx_strand_id
1 'polypeptide(L)'
;MVSIEIPQEVIHATRMTPDELRRELAIHLFQEGKLSFGKARELANLTVWEFHDLLGSRNIPIHYGVEEYEEDLATLKESGRL
;
A
#
# COMPACT_ATOMS: atom_id res chain seq x y z
N MET A 1 -10.21 -10.05 -11.70
CA MET A 1 -8.95 -9.77 -10.98
C MET A 1 -7.77 -10.07 -11.88
N VAL A 2 -6.81 -9.18 -11.92
CA VAL A 2 -5.57 -9.38 -12.68
C VAL A 2 -4.50 -9.92 -11.75
N SER A 3 -3.76 -10.92 -12.21
CA SER A 3 -2.66 -11.51 -11.43
C SER A 3 -1.34 -11.24 -12.12
N ILE A 4 -0.31 -11.03 -11.30
CA ILE A 4 1.07 -10.93 -11.78
C ILE A 4 1.83 -12.10 -11.20
N GLU A 5 2.42 -12.91 -12.08
CA GLU A 5 3.20 -14.05 -11.65
C GLU A 5 4.67 -13.66 -11.50
N ILE A 6 5.24 -14.00 -10.35
CA ILE A 6 6.66 -13.78 -10.09
C ILE A 6 7.30 -15.16 -9.88
N PRO A 7 8.36 -15.48 -10.62
CA PRO A 7 9.03 -16.78 -10.43
C PRO A 7 9.47 -16.97 -8.99
N GLN A 8 9.27 -18.17 -8.46
CA GLN A 8 9.60 -18.48 -7.08
C GLN A 8 11.07 -18.20 -6.75
N GLU A 9 11.96 -18.51 -7.68
CA GLU A 9 13.38 -18.25 -7.50
C GLU A 9 13.71 -16.78 -7.34
N VAL A 10 12.94 -15.90 -7.99
CA VAL A 10 13.12 -14.45 -7.85
C VAL A 10 12.66 -14.01 -6.46
N ILE A 11 11.53 -14.54 -5.99
CA ILE A 11 11.03 -14.23 -4.64
C ILE A 11 12.06 -14.70 -3.61
N HIS A 12 12.59 -15.92 -3.75
CA HIS A 12 13.60 -16.43 -2.84
C HIS A 12 14.86 -15.57 -2.82
N ALA A 13 15.26 -15.05 -3.99
CA ALA A 13 16.42 -14.18 -4.09
C ALA A 13 16.27 -12.88 -3.28
N THR A 14 15.05 -12.40 -3.12
CA THR A 14 14.79 -11.19 -2.33
C THR A 14 14.88 -11.45 -0.83
N ARG A 15 14.76 -12.70 -0.41
CA ARG A 15 14.64 -13.11 0.99
C ARG A 15 13.46 -12.46 1.69
N MET A 16 12.41 -12.18 0.92
CA MET A 16 11.19 -11.55 1.40
C MET A 16 10.01 -12.48 1.20
N THR A 17 9.00 -12.34 2.05
CA THR A 17 7.74 -13.04 1.85
C THR A 17 6.94 -12.34 0.76
N PRO A 18 5.95 -13.02 0.15
CA PRO A 18 5.05 -12.36 -0.80
C PRO A 18 4.37 -11.11 -0.23
N ASP A 19 3.98 -11.13 1.05
CA ASP A 19 3.36 -9.97 1.69
C ASP A 19 4.34 -8.82 1.82
N GLU A 20 5.59 -9.09 2.16
CA GLU A 20 6.62 -8.06 2.22
C GLU A 20 6.85 -7.45 0.84
N LEU A 21 6.86 -8.26 -0.22
CA LEU A 21 6.99 -7.77 -1.60
C LEU A 21 5.83 -6.86 -1.98
N ARG A 22 4.60 -7.23 -1.58
CA ARG A 22 3.43 -6.39 -1.84
C ARG A 22 3.55 -5.03 -1.18
N ARG A 23 4.07 -4.99 0.05
CA ARG A 23 4.27 -3.74 0.77
C ARG A 23 5.30 -2.87 0.07
N GLU A 24 6.40 -3.46 -0.36
CA GLU A 24 7.43 -2.71 -1.10
C GLU A 24 6.89 -2.15 -2.41
N LEU A 25 6.13 -2.96 -3.14
CA LEU A 25 5.51 -2.52 -4.38
C LEU A 25 4.53 -1.37 -4.12
N ALA A 26 3.71 -1.50 -3.09
CA ALA A 26 2.74 -0.48 -2.72
C ALA A 26 3.42 0.84 -2.37
N ILE A 27 4.49 0.78 -1.58
CA ILE A 27 5.26 1.95 -1.19
C ILE A 27 5.85 2.64 -2.42
N HIS A 28 6.48 1.86 -3.29
CA HIS A 28 7.08 2.40 -4.52
C HIS A 28 6.05 3.11 -5.40
N LEU A 29 4.94 2.44 -5.64
CA LEU A 29 3.90 3.01 -6.51
C LEU A 29 3.24 4.24 -5.89
N PHE A 30 3.11 4.27 -4.56
CA PHE A 30 2.64 5.45 -3.87
C PHE A 30 3.62 6.61 -4.04
N GLN A 31 4.92 6.37 -3.85
CA GLN A 31 5.96 7.39 -4.02
C GLN A 31 6.00 7.92 -5.44
N GLU A 32 5.78 7.06 -6.43
CA GLU A 32 5.79 7.44 -7.84
C GLU A 32 4.50 8.12 -8.29
N GLY A 33 3.52 8.24 -7.39
CA GLY A 33 2.24 8.86 -7.73
C GLY A 33 1.35 7.98 -8.60
N LYS A 34 1.65 6.69 -8.67
CA LYS A 34 0.86 5.74 -9.48
C LYS A 34 -0.36 5.21 -8.73
N LEU A 35 -0.31 5.21 -7.41
CA LEU A 35 -1.41 4.77 -6.56
C LEU A 35 -1.69 5.83 -5.50
N SER A 36 -2.98 6.03 -5.21
CA SER A 36 -3.39 6.83 -4.06
C SER A 36 -2.99 6.09 -2.77
N PHE A 37 -3.02 6.79 -1.65
CA PHE A 37 -2.79 6.19 -0.35
C PHE A 37 -3.74 5.02 -0.11
N GLY A 38 -5.03 5.19 -0.38
CA GLY A 38 -6.02 4.14 -0.17
C GLY A 38 -5.77 2.90 -0.99
N LYS A 39 -5.42 3.08 -2.27
CA LYS A 39 -5.14 1.94 -3.15
C LYS A 39 -3.81 1.27 -2.81
N ALA A 40 -2.80 2.04 -2.45
CA ALA A 40 -1.52 1.49 -2.04
C ALA A 40 -1.67 0.65 -0.77
N ARG A 41 -2.43 1.15 0.20
CA ARG A 41 -2.70 0.42 1.43
C ARG A 41 -3.43 -0.90 1.15
N GLU A 42 -4.38 -0.88 0.22
CA GLU A 42 -5.10 -2.10 -0.18
C GLU A 42 -4.16 -3.12 -0.80
N LEU A 43 -3.26 -2.67 -1.67
CA LEU A 43 -2.27 -3.56 -2.28
C LEU A 43 -1.36 -4.17 -1.21
N ALA A 44 -0.98 -3.39 -0.22
CA ALA A 44 -0.14 -3.85 0.88
C ALA A 44 -0.89 -4.75 1.88
N ASN A 45 -2.21 -4.82 1.77
CA ASN A 45 -3.06 -5.55 2.68
C ASN A 45 -2.92 -5.07 4.12
N LEU A 46 -2.84 -3.75 4.30
CA LEU A 46 -2.71 -3.10 5.59
C LEU A 46 -3.89 -2.18 5.84
N THR A 47 -4.14 -1.88 7.11
CA THR A 47 -5.10 -0.85 7.46
C THR A 47 -4.51 0.52 7.16
N VAL A 48 -5.35 1.56 7.16
CA VAL A 48 -4.90 2.94 6.96
C VAL A 48 -3.83 3.29 7.98
N TRP A 49 -4.05 2.94 9.23
CA TRP A 49 -3.11 3.25 10.32
C TRP A 49 -1.79 2.51 10.17
N GLU A 50 -1.85 1.23 9.82
CA GLU A 50 -0.65 0.43 9.61
C GLU A 50 0.19 0.95 8.47
N PHE A 51 -0.44 1.32 7.36
CA PHE A 51 0.28 1.85 6.21
C PHE A 51 0.85 3.24 6.51
N HIS A 52 0.09 4.07 7.23
CA HIS A 52 0.57 5.37 7.68
C HIS A 52 1.83 5.22 8.54
N ASP A 53 1.79 4.30 9.51
CA ASP A 53 2.94 4.03 10.37
C ASP A 53 4.14 3.50 9.59
N LEU A 54 3.89 2.63 8.63
CA LEU A 54 4.96 2.08 7.79
C LEU A 54 5.65 3.19 7.00
N LEU A 55 4.89 4.07 6.37
CA LEU A 55 5.45 5.20 5.63
C LEU A 55 6.22 6.13 6.56
N GLY A 56 5.67 6.40 7.74
CA GLY A 56 6.34 7.23 8.73
C GLY A 56 7.66 6.65 9.20
N SER A 57 7.73 5.34 9.39
CA SER A 57 8.96 4.67 9.83
C SER A 57 10.07 4.76 8.78
N ARG A 58 9.72 4.99 7.53
CA ARG A 58 10.68 5.13 6.43
C ARG A 58 10.90 6.59 6.03
N ASN A 59 10.36 7.53 6.78
CA ASN A 59 10.46 8.96 6.50
C ASN A 59 9.93 9.33 5.12
N ILE A 60 8.87 8.64 4.68
CA ILE A 60 8.21 8.92 3.41
C ILE A 60 7.12 9.96 3.66
N PRO A 61 7.15 11.11 2.97
CA PRO A 61 6.11 12.11 3.13
C PRO A 61 4.75 11.57 2.72
N ILE A 62 3.74 11.86 3.53
CA ILE A 62 2.37 11.48 3.22
C ILE A 62 1.63 12.77 2.90
N HIS A 63 1.14 12.85 1.65
CA HIS A 63 0.34 13.98 1.21
C HIS A 63 -0.91 13.46 0.54
N TYR A 64 -2.02 14.11 0.85
CA TYR A 64 -3.30 13.74 0.30
C TYR A 64 -3.77 14.83 -0.64
N GLY A 65 -4.16 14.43 -1.85
CA GLY A 65 -5.04 15.26 -2.66
C GLY A 65 -6.45 15.13 -2.11
N VAL A 66 -7.34 16.03 -2.51
CA VAL A 66 -8.73 15.98 -2.04
C VAL A 66 -9.39 14.64 -2.37
N GLU A 67 -9.16 14.14 -3.58
CA GLU A 67 -9.72 12.87 -4.02
C GLU A 67 -9.21 11.69 -3.20
N GLU A 68 -7.92 11.69 -2.89
CA GLU A 68 -7.33 10.64 -2.08
C GLU A 68 -7.90 10.61 -0.67
N TYR A 69 -8.11 11.80 -0.09
CA TYR A 69 -8.69 11.91 1.23
C TYR A 69 -10.12 11.37 1.26
N GLU A 70 -10.93 11.73 0.27
CA GLU A 70 -12.30 11.25 0.15
C GLU A 70 -12.35 9.73 -0.04
N GLU A 71 -11.44 9.19 -0.84
CA GLU A 71 -11.33 7.76 -1.06
C GLU A 71 -11.01 7.04 0.25
N ASP A 72 -10.08 7.55 1.02
CA ASP A 72 -9.70 6.93 2.30
C ASP A 72 -10.85 6.99 3.30
N LEU A 73 -11.58 8.08 3.36
CA LEU A 73 -12.76 8.19 4.22
C LEU A 73 -13.84 7.20 3.82
N ALA A 74 -14.10 7.05 2.54
CA ALA A 74 -15.08 6.09 2.06
C ALA A 74 -14.67 4.67 2.43
N THR A 75 -13.40 4.32 2.28
CA THR A 75 -12.87 3.02 2.65
C THR A 75 -13.06 2.75 4.14
N LEU A 76 -12.77 3.73 4.98
CA LEU A 76 -12.94 3.60 6.43
C LEU A 76 -14.41 3.39 6.81
N LYS A 77 -15.32 4.11 6.18
CA LYS A 77 -16.75 3.97 6.42
C LYS A 77 -17.25 2.59 5.99
N GLU A 78 -16.81 2.13 4.83
CA GLU A 78 -17.17 0.80 4.34
C GLU A 78 -16.68 -0.31 5.25
N SER A 79 -15.53 -0.12 5.87
CA SER A 79 -14.98 -1.11 6.79
C SER A 79 -15.54 -1.00 8.21
N GLY A 80 -16.40 0.01 8.47
CA GLY A 80 -17.00 0.21 9.79
C GLY A 80 -16.04 0.74 10.83
N ARG A 81 -15.00 1.43 10.43
CA ARG A 81 -13.95 1.92 11.35
C ARG A 81 -14.12 3.38 11.75
N LEU A 82 -15.11 4.04 11.21
CA LEU A 82 -15.43 5.42 11.57
C LEU A 82 -16.78 5.48 12.26
#